data_7225da11fc67efbd78875ef4d538c6cd
#
_entry.id   7225da11fc67efbd78875ef4d538c6cd
#
_cell.length_a   1.000
_cell.length_b   1.000
_cell.length_c   1.000
_cell.angle_alpha   90.00
_cell.angle_beta   90.00
_cell.angle_gamma   90.00
#
_symmetry.space_group_name_H-M   'P 1'
#
loop_
_entity.id
_entity.type
_entity.pdbx_description
1 polymer ?
#
loop_
_entity_poly.entity_id
_entity_poly.type
_entity_poly.pdbx_seq_one_letter_code
_entity_poly.pdbx_strand_id
1 'polypeptide(L)'
;MLRALVILVTGLSLSTGPVAAAPEGPPLHRVTSLRITILSTMLADEGMGEWGFSALVEADGRRVLFDTGLHPETVLQNARELGIDLSGVTDVVLSHHHGDHTGGLLALRRELSARSPTAMSRIHVAPGIFLSRRHPGSEEEFNSMIAVKSAMEATGAVFVEHRKPEEIVPGVWLTGPVPRPNPERYWGPPASIVTGSGLVPDSIPEDMSLLVNTDKGFVVLAGCGHAGTVNTVEYARRILGARPAYAIVGGLHLFAAPDSALAWTAARLRSARLGYLLGAHCTGIEPVFRIRELAALGRKRAVVAAVGASFDASKGIDPLSLAQ
;
A
#
# COMPACT_ATOMS: atom_id res chain seq x y z
N MET A 1 -13.08 -1.25 -81.40
CA MET A 1 -14.29 -1.34 -80.56
C MET A 1 -13.87 -1.73 -79.18
N LEU A 2 -13.72 -0.77 -78.29
CA LEU A 2 -13.35 -0.95 -76.86
C LEU A 2 -14.63 -1.00 -76.04
N ARG A 3 -14.90 -2.12 -75.37
CA ARG A 3 -16.01 -2.21 -74.39
C ARG A 3 -15.51 -1.81 -73.00
N ALA A 4 -16.07 -0.75 -72.49
CA ALA A 4 -15.81 -0.33 -71.12
C ALA A 4 -16.62 -1.19 -70.08
N LEU A 5 -15.91 -1.77 -69.13
CA LEU A 5 -16.48 -2.53 -68.01
C LEU A 5 -16.78 -1.55 -66.86
N VAL A 6 -18.07 -1.35 -66.54
CA VAL A 6 -18.50 -0.56 -65.39
C VAL A 6 -18.57 -1.49 -64.16
N ILE A 7 -17.71 -1.28 -63.19
CA ILE A 7 -17.76 -2.00 -61.91
C ILE A 7 -18.62 -1.18 -60.93
N LEU A 8 -19.78 -1.72 -60.59
CA LEU A 8 -20.68 -1.16 -59.54
C LEU A 8 -20.13 -1.56 -58.16
N VAL A 9 -19.60 -0.61 -57.42
CA VAL A 9 -19.20 -0.79 -56.00
C VAL A 9 -20.40 -0.50 -55.12
N THR A 10 -21.05 -1.53 -54.59
CA THR A 10 -22.11 -1.39 -53.61
C THR A 10 -21.44 -1.18 -52.23
N GLY A 11 -21.49 0.05 -51.69
CA GLY A 11 -21.04 0.38 -50.38
C GLY A 11 -21.93 -0.24 -49.28
N LEU A 12 -21.38 -1.17 -48.51
CA LEU A 12 -22.03 -1.71 -47.32
C LEU A 12 -21.85 -0.72 -46.17
N SER A 13 -22.88 0.04 -45.81
CA SER A 13 -22.88 0.93 -44.63
C SER A 13 -23.01 0.08 -43.36
N LEU A 14 -21.91 -0.12 -42.63
CA LEU A 14 -21.93 -0.68 -41.28
C LEU A 14 -22.46 0.40 -40.32
N SER A 15 -23.73 0.28 -39.90
CA SER A 15 -24.28 1.08 -38.82
C SER A 15 -23.67 0.62 -37.47
N THR A 16 -22.76 1.39 -36.94
CA THR A 16 -22.32 1.24 -35.55
C THR A 16 -23.42 1.75 -34.62
N GLY A 17 -24.28 0.83 -34.17
CA GLY A 17 -25.22 1.13 -33.07
C GLY A 17 -24.44 1.48 -31.80
N PRO A 18 -25.03 2.30 -30.90
CA PRO A 18 -24.39 2.62 -29.63
C PRO A 18 -24.16 1.32 -28.85
N VAL A 19 -22.89 1.05 -28.51
CA VAL A 19 -22.54 -0.01 -27.56
C VAL A 19 -23.17 0.37 -26.23
N ALA A 20 -24.18 -0.39 -25.81
CA ALA A 20 -24.79 -0.20 -24.49
C ALA A 20 -23.69 -0.32 -23.43
N ALA A 21 -23.50 0.72 -22.63
CA ALA A 21 -22.64 0.65 -21.48
C ALA A 21 -23.11 -0.51 -20.58
N ALA A 22 -22.18 -1.37 -20.14
CA ALA A 22 -22.51 -2.42 -19.19
C ALA A 22 -23.16 -1.78 -17.95
N PRO A 23 -24.17 -2.42 -17.31
CA PRO A 23 -24.81 -1.87 -16.14
C PRO A 23 -23.73 -1.60 -15.07
N GLU A 24 -23.60 -0.34 -14.66
CA GLU A 24 -22.75 0.03 -13.55
C GLU A 24 -23.29 -0.68 -12.30
N GLY A 25 -22.42 -1.42 -11.61
CA GLY A 25 -22.75 -2.00 -10.31
C GLY A 25 -23.17 -0.91 -9.30
N PRO A 26 -23.69 -1.26 -8.12
CA PRO A 26 -24.05 -0.27 -7.13
C PRO A 26 -22.85 0.63 -6.83
N PRO A 27 -23.05 1.94 -6.59
CA PRO A 27 -21.97 2.88 -6.36
C PRO A 27 -21.12 2.43 -5.16
N LEU A 28 -19.79 2.41 -5.34
CA LEU A 28 -18.84 2.04 -4.29
C LEU A 28 -19.01 2.99 -3.09
N HIS A 29 -18.99 2.43 -1.88
CA HIS A 29 -19.07 3.22 -0.66
C HIS A 29 -17.91 4.25 -0.62
N ARG A 30 -18.22 5.45 -0.12
CA ARG A 30 -17.24 6.52 0.07
C ARG A 30 -17.10 6.85 1.54
N VAL A 31 -15.87 6.77 2.02
CA VAL A 31 -15.51 7.17 3.38
C VAL A 31 -15.64 8.69 3.50
N THR A 32 -16.34 9.13 4.53
CA THR A 32 -16.58 10.56 4.81
C THR A 32 -15.57 11.13 5.83
N SER A 33 -15.11 10.29 6.76
CA SER A 33 -14.11 10.64 7.76
C SER A 33 -12.93 9.67 7.65
N LEU A 34 -11.75 10.19 7.29
CA LEU A 34 -10.52 9.41 7.17
C LEU A 34 -9.39 10.10 7.88
N ARG A 35 -8.72 9.37 8.77
CA ARG A 35 -7.42 9.72 9.33
C ARG A 35 -6.47 8.53 9.21
N ILE A 36 -5.23 8.77 8.79
CA ILE A 36 -4.14 7.79 8.77
C ILE A 36 -3.02 8.35 9.63
N THR A 37 -2.66 7.67 10.72
CA THR A 37 -1.61 8.10 11.65
C THR A 37 -0.44 7.14 11.57
N ILE A 38 0.77 7.65 11.38
CA ILE A 38 2.00 6.86 11.31
C ILE A 38 2.42 6.44 12.72
N LEU A 39 2.58 5.14 12.93
CA LEU A 39 3.00 4.56 14.21
C LEU A 39 4.44 4.05 14.20
N SER A 40 5.02 3.77 13.03
CA SER A 40 6.42 3.38 12.87
C SER A 40 6.94 3.91 11.54
N THR A 41 8.08 4.59 11.58
CA THR A 41 8.88 5.08 10.44
C THR A 41 10.26 5.52 10.96
N MET A 42 11.16 5.95 10.05
CA MET A 42 12.55 6.32 10.38
C MET A 42 12.68 7.52 11.34
N LEU A 43 11.76 8.48 11.27
CA LEU A 43 11.83 9.72 12.04
C LEU A 43 10.82 9.68 13.20
N ALA A 44 11.24 10.21 14.34
CA ALA A 44 10.38 10.42 15.48
C ALA A 44 10.75 11.75 16.16
N ASP A 45 9.77 12.58 16.45
CA ASP A 45 9.89 13.76 17.31
C ASP A 45 9.62 13.32 18.77
N GLU A 46 8.53 12.59 18.94
CA GLU A 46 8.18 11.84 20.14
C GLU A 46 8.09 10.36 19.78
N GLY A 47 8.41 9.47 20.72
CA GLY A 47 8.44 8.04 20.47
C GLY A 47 9.76 7.55 19.88
N MET A 48 9.71 6.39 19.24
CA MET A 48 10.87 5.72 18.66
C MET A 48 10.78 5.65 17.13
N GLY A 49 11.81 6.18 16.44
CA GLY A 49 12.03 5.90 15.02
C GLY A 49 12.72 4.55 14.82
N GLU A 50 12.38 3.88 13.73
CA GLU A 50 13.03 2.62 13.33
C GLU A 50 13.00 2.46 11.81
N TRP A 51 13.82 1.55 11.29
CA TRP A 51 13.68 1.11 9.90
C TRP A 51 12.50 0.12 9.80
N GLY A 52 11.30 0.63 9.95
CA GLY A 52 10.06 -0.12 9.92
C GLY A 52 8.90 0.75 9.49
N PHE A 53 7.76 0.13 9.23
CA PHE A 53 6.55 0.86 8.90
C PHE A 53 5.33 0.31 9.62
N SER A 54 4.51 1.21 10.14
CA SER A 54 3.16 0.93 10.63
C SER A 54 2.31 2.18 10.58
N ALA A 55 1.03 2.03 10.25
CA ALA A 55 0.06 3.11 10.27
C ALA A 55 -1.31 2.64 10.77
N LEU A 56 -1.98 3.46 11.57
CA LEU A 56 -3.37 3.26 11.96
C LEU A 56 -4.28 3.98 10.97
N VAL A 57 -5.21 3.25 10.37
CA VAL A 57 -6.27 3.78 9.51
C VAL A 57 -7.57 3.86 10.29
N GLU A 58 -8.15 5.05 10.37
CA GLU A 58 -9.45 5.32 10.97
C GLU A 58 -10.39 5.85 9.88
N ALA A 59 -11.39 5.04 9.50
CA ALA A 59 -12.31 5.31 8.40
C ALA A 59 -13.76 5.13 8.88
N ASP A 60 -14.54 6.22 8.95
CA ASP A 60 -15.93 6.24 9.43
C ASP A 60 -16.12 5.46 10.76
N GLY A 61 -15.19 5.65 11.70
CA GLY A 61 -15.17 4.99 13.01
C GLY A 61 -14.69 3.54 13.01
N ARG A 62 -14.32 2.98 11.86
CA ARG A 62 -13.64 1.68 11.74
C ARG A 62 -12.13 1.87 11.81
N ARG A 63 -11.43 0.90 12.40
CA ARG A 63 -9.99 0.98 12.62
C ARG A 63 -9.31 -0.26 12.07
N VAL A 64 -8.24 -0.03 11.29
CA VAL A 64 -7.40 -1.08 10.70
C VAL A 64 -5.95 -0.70 10.96
N LEU A 65 -5.15 -1.63 11.48
CA LEU A 65 -3.70 -1.46 11.55
C LEU A 65 -3.09 -1.95 10.23
N PHE A 66 -2.23 -1.13 9.64
CA PHE A 66 -1.50 -1.49 8.43
C PHE A 66 -0.02 -1.60 8.76
N ASP A 67 0.56 -2.78 8.58
CA ASP A 67 1.90 -3.21 8.99
C ASP A 67 2.17 -3.03 10.51
N THR A 68 3.29 -3.57 11.00
CA THR A 68 3.54 -3.69 12.44
C THR A 68 4.97 -3.33 12.86
N GLY A 69 5.72 -2.64 11.98
CA GLY A 69 7.09 -2.21 12.27
C GLY A 69 8.12 -3.34 12.30
N LEU A 70 9.34 -2.98 12.66
CA LEU A 70 10.50 -3.87 12.72
C LEU A 70 10.66 -4.55 14.08
N HIS A 71 10.69 -3.73 15.15
CA HIS A 71 10.92 -4.28 16.48
C HIS A 71 9.61 -4.59 17.20
N PRO A 72 9.57 -5.65 18.03
CA PRO A 72 8.35 -6.14 18.66
C PRO A 72 7.56 -5.09 19.46
N GLU A 73 8.26 -4.15 20.09
CA GLU A 73 7.67 -3.19 21.03
C GLU A 73 7.39 -1.82 20.41
N THR A 74 8.02 -1.44 19.30
CA THR A 74 8.03 -0.05 18.80
C THR A 74 6.62 0.49 18.54
N VAL A 75 5.80 -0.24 17.79
CA VAL A 75 4.44 0.22 17.44
C VAL A 75 3.59 0.38 18.71
N LEU A 76 3.69 -0.56 19.65
CA LEU A 76 2.93 -0.49 20.88
C LEU A 76 3.37 0.67 21.78
N GLN A 77 4.68 0.91 21.89
CA GLN A 77 5.23 2.02 22.65
C GLN A 77 4.84 3.35 22.01
N ASN A 78 5.01 3.51 20.71
CA ASN A 78 4.63 4.72 19.99
C ASN A 78 3.13 5.01 20.11
N ALA A 79 2.28 3.97 19.99
CA ALA A 79 0.84 4.14 20.20
C ALA A 79 0.52 4.65 21.63
N ARG A 80 1.20 4.12 22.67
CA ARG A 80 1.03 4.57 24.05
C ARG A 80 1.45 6.04 24.23
N GLU A 81 2.60 6.43 23.69
CA GLU A 81 3.09 7.81 23.77
C GLU A 81 2.18 8.80 23.05
N LEU A 82 1.60 8.38 21.91
CA LEU A 82 0.61 9.17 21.16
C LEU A 82 -0.80 9.13 21.76
N GLY A 83 -1.02 8.42 22.89
CA GLY A 83 -2.34 8.26 23.52
C GLY A 83 -3.32 7.44 22.68
N ILE A 84 -2.83 6.58 21.80
CA ILE A 84 -3.63 5.74 20.91
C ILE A 84 -3.83 4.34 21.53
N ASP A 85 -5.07 3.99 21.86
CA ASP A 85 -5.41 2.64 22.30
C ASP A 85 -5.66 1.71 21.10
N LEU A 86 -4.84 0.68 20.93
CA LEU A 86 -4.96 -0.32 19.87
C LEU A 86 -5.80 -1.53 20.27
N SER A 87 -6.29 -1.65 21.49
CA SER A 87 -7.01 -2.84 21.98
C SER A 87 -8.33 -3.12 21.24
N GLY A 88 -8.94 -2.09 20.66
CA GLY A 88 -10.16 -2.21 19.83
C GLY A 88 -9.91 -2.51 18.36
N VAL A 89 -8.64 -2.64 17.91
CA VAL A 89 -8.31 -2.94 16.51
C VAL A 89 -8.30 -4.45 16.29
N THR A 90 -9.25 -4.95 15.52
CA THR A 90 -9.37 -6.38 15.19
C THR A 90 -8.57 -6.75 13.94
N ASP A 91 -8.55 -5.86 12.96
CA ASP A 91 -8.02 -6.10 11.62
C ASP A 91 -6.60 -5.55 11.48
N VAL A 92 -5.68 -6.42 11.05
CA VAL A 92 -4.32 -6.05 10.68
C VAL A 92 -4.11 -6.40 9.21
N VAL A 93 -3.58 -5.48 8.43
CA VAL A 93 -3.16 -5.72 7.05
C VAL A 93 -1.64 -5.80 7.02
N LEU A 94 -1.08 -6.85 6.43
CA LEU A 94 0.34 -6.94 6.15
C LEU A 94 0.58 -6.73 4.65
N SER A 95 1.35 -5.71 4.32
CA SER A 95 1.64 -5.35 2.93
C SER A 95 2.47 -6.43 2.22
N HIS A 96 3.45 -7.01 2.89
CA HIS A 96 4.34 -8.05 2.40
C HIS A 96 5.11 -8.73 3.56
N HIS A 97 6.00 -9.66 3.25
CA HIS A 97 6.64 -10.55 4.25
C HIS A 97 7.83 -9.94 5.01
N HIS A 98 8.39 -8.81 4.61
CA HIS A 98 9.62 -8.29 5.22
C HIS A 98 9.46 -8.00 6.71
N GLY A 99 10.51 -8.27 7.48
CA GLY A 99 10.51 -8.16 8.94
C GLY A 99 10.26 -6.75 9.46
N ASP A 100 10.65 -5.73 8.72
CA ASP A 100 10.41 -4.32 9.02
C ASP A 100 8.95 -3.87 8.84
N HIS A 101 8.07 -4.80 8.41
CA HIS A 101 6.62 -4.63 8.33
C HIS A 101 5.85 -5.60 9.22
N THR A 102 6.49 -6.69 9.62
CA THR A 102 5.82 -7.80 10.32
C THR A 102 6.35 -8.06 11.73
N GLY A 103 7.44 -7.39 12.13
CA GLY A 103 8.20 -7.70 13.36
C GLY A 103 7.42 -7.52 14.65
N GLY A 104 6.51 -6.55 14.71
CA GLY A 104 5.68 -6.29 15.88
C GLY A 104 4.42 -7.17 16.01
N LEU A 105 4.03 -7.90 14.94
CA LEU A 105 2.72 -8.56 14.86
C LEU A 105 2.40 -9.46 16.05
N LEU A 106 3.30 -10.40 16.38
CA LEU A 106 3.06 -11.36 17.45
C LEU A 106 3.08 -10.71 18.84
N ALA A 107 3.94 -9.71 19.06
CA ALA A 107 4.01 -8.97 20.31
C ALA A 107 2.74 -8.15 20.54
N LEU A 108 2.28 -7.42 19.53
CA LEU A 108 1.01 -6.68 19.55
C LEU A 108 -0.17 -7.62 19.87
N ARG A 109 -0.27 -8.76 19.17
CA ARG A 109 -1.34 -9.73 19.41
C ARG A 109 -1.32 -10.23 20.86
N ARG A 110 -0.17 -10.67 21.37
CA ARG A 110 -0.04 -11.21 22.73
C ARG A 110 -0.40 -10.17 23.81
N GLU A 111 0.12 -8.97 23.68
CA GLU A 111 -0.11 -7.89 24.66
C GLU A 111 -1.57 -7.43 24.65
N LEU A 112 -2.13 -7.17 23.46
CA LEU A 112 -3.46 -6.59 23.36
C LEU A 112 -4.57 -7.62 23.59
N SER A 113 -4.36 -8.88 23.21
CA SER A 113 -5.34 -9.94 23.45
C SER A 113 -5.56 -10.27 24.92
N ALA A 114 -4.60 -9.96 25.78
CA ALA A 114 -4.76 -10.08 27.23
C ALA A 114 -5.88 -9.16 27.77
N ARG A 115 -6.14 -8.02 27.10
CA ARG A 115 -7.20 -7.08 27.46
C ARG A 115 -8.45 -7.21 26.60
N SER A 116 -8.27 -7.55 25.31
CA SER A 116 -9.34 -7.69 24.31
C SER A 116 -9.07 -8.93 23.46
N PRO A 117 -9.74 -10.05 23.66
CA PRO A 117 -9.46 -11.30 22.93
C PRO A 117 -9.52 -11.18 21.41
N THR A 118 -10.29 -10.21 20.88
CA THR A 118 -10.42 -9.96 19.44
C THR A 118 -9.38 -8.99 18.88
N ALA A 119 -8.56 -8.33 19.73
CA ALA A 119 -7.51 -7.43 19.27
C ALA A 119 -6.52 -8.18 18.36
N MET A 120 -6.20 -7.60 17.19
CA MET A 120 -5.26 -8.17 16.21
C MET A 120 -5.54 -9.65 15.87
N SER A 121 -6.82 -10.04 15.78
CA SER A 121 -7.20 -11.44 15.57
C SER A 121 -7.43 -11.82 14.11
N ARG A 122 -7.58 -10.84 13.21
CA ARG A 122 -7.80 -11.07 11.79
C ARG A 122 -6.70 -10.40 10.98
N ILE A 123 -5.85 -11.23 10.36
CA ILE A 123 -4.66 -10.78 9.66
C ILE A 123 -4.88 -10.93 8.16
N HIS A 124 -5.00 -9.81 7.47
CA HIS A 124 -5.19 -9.75 6.02
C HIS A 124 -3.85 -9.80 5.32
N VAL A 125 -3.69 -10.73 4.40
CA VAL A 125 -2.44 -10.99 3.66
C VAL A 125 -2.73 -11.26 2.19
N ALA A 126 -1.71 -11.15 1.34
CA ALA A 126 -1.81 -11.62 -0.04
C ALA A 126 -1.07 -12.96 -0.24
N PRO A 127 -1.43 -13.75 -1.29
CA PRO A 127 -0.74 -14.99 -1.61
C PRO A 127 0.76 -14.76 -1.81
N GLY A 128 1.57 -15.62 -1.20
CA GLY A 128 3.02 -15.53 -1.30
C GLY A 128 3.72 -15.09 -0.03
N ILE A 129 3.00 -14.53 0.94
CA ILE A 129 3.60 -14.03 2.19
C ILE A 129 4.31 -15.12 3.00
N PHE A 130 3.90 -16.37 2.86
CA PHE A 130 4.49 -17.53 3.55
C PHE A 130 5.39 -18.39 2.65
N LEU A 131 5.80 -17.90 1.48
CA LEU A 131 6.74 -18.63 0.63
C LEU A 131 8.11 -18.69 1.30
N SER A 132 8.76 -19.85 1.20
CA SER A 132 10.13 -20.02 1.68
C SER A 132 11.08 -19.16 0.83
N ARG A 133 12.02 -18.50 1.50
CA ARG A 133 12.94 -17.52 0.88
C ARG A 133 14.35 -17.70 1.39
N ARG A 134 15.33 -17.44 0.50
CA ARG A 134 16.74 -17.52 0.81
C ARG A 134 17.52 -16.33 0.25
N HIS A 135 18.53 -15.89 1.00
CA HIS A 135 19.54 -14.99 0.47
C HIS A 135 20.51 -15.74 -0.46
N PRO A 136 21.15 -15.06 -1.41
CA PRO A 136 22.16 -15.68 -2.28
C PRO A 136 23.25 -16.37 -1.47
N GLY A 137 23.49 -17.64 -1.78
CA GLY A 137 24.53 -18.44 -1.11
C GLY A 137 24.19 -18.93 0.30
N SER A 138 22.96 -18.72 0.77
CA SER A 138 22.47 -19.22 2.06
C SER A 138 21.43 -20.32 1.86
N GLU A 139 21.50 -21.34 2.72
CA GLU A 139 20.46 -22.36 2.84
C GLU A 139 19.44 -22.03 3.95
N GLU A 140 19.67 -20.96 4.71
CA GLU A 140 18.82 -20.54 5.80
C GLU A 140 17.54 -19.89 5.31
N GLU A 141 16.41 -20.25 5.94
CA GLU A 141 15.13 -19.59 5.75
C GLU A 141 15.17 -18.19 6.36
N PHE A 142 14.91 -17.15 5.57
CA PHE A 142 14.86 -15.81 6.12
C PHE A 142 13.45 -15.22 6.23
N ASN A 143 12.43 -15.87 5.66
CA ASN A 143 11.05 -15.41 5.81
C ASN A 143 10.50 -15.77 7.20
N SER A 144 10.60 -14.84 8.14
CA SER A 144 10.10 -15.00 9.50
C SER A 144 8.59 -15.29 9.58
N MET A 145 7.81 -14.91 8.55
CA MET A 145 6.36 -15.11 8.53
C MET A 145 5.94 -16.58 8.55
N ILE A 146 6.82 -17.50 8.14
CA ILE A 146 6.57 -18.95 8.24
C ILE A 146 6.41 -19.36 9.72
N ALA A 147 7.35 -18.93 10.58
CA ALA A 147 7.29 -19.21 12.01
C ALA A 147 6.20 -18.37 12.72
N VAL A 148 6.05 -17.10 12.34
CA VAL A 148 5.05 -16.18 12.90
C VAL A 148 3.64 -16.71 12.66
N LYS A 149 3.36 -17.32 11.50
CA LYS A 149 2.04 -17.90 11.19
C LYS A 149 1.56 -18.85 12.28
N SER A 150 2.33 -19.88 12.57
CA SER A 150 1.96 -20.89 13.58
C SER A 150 1.81 -20.28 14.97
N ALA A 151 2.68 -19.32 15.32
CA ALA A 151 2.62 -18.64 16.61
C ALA A 151 1.36 -17.74 16.73
N MET A 152 0.94 -17.07 15.65
CA MET A 152 -0.29 -16.28 15.61
C MET A 152 -1.54 -17.17 15.70
N GLU A 153 -1.60 -18.25 14.91
CA GLU A 153 -2.70 -19.22 14.94
C GLU A 153 -2.87 -19.84 16.33
N ALA A 154 -1.79 -20.11 17.05
CA ALA A 154 -1.83 -20.57 18.44
C ALA A 154 -2.46 -19.56 19.42
N THR A 155 -2.55 -18.28 19.07
CA THR A 155 -3.27 -17.26 19.86
C THR A 155 -4.76 -17.15 19.49
N GLY A 156 -5.26 -17.98 18.56
CA GLY A 156 -6.61 -17.90 18.00
C GLY A 156 -6.77 -16.83 16.90
N ALA A 157 -5.68 -16.24 16.41
CA ALA A 157 -5.73 -15.34 15.25
C ALA A 157 -5.88 -16.14 13.96
N VAL A 158 -6.51 -15.51 12.94
CA VAL A 158 -6.72 -16.10 11.63
C VAL A 158 -6.10 -15.27 10.53
N PHE A 159 -5.51 -15.91 9.54
CA PHE A 159 -5.04 -15.26 8.32
C PHE A 159 -6.11 -15.33 7.24
N VAL A 160 -6.41 -14.17 6.64
CA VAL A 160 -7.37 -14.01 5.53
C VAL A 160 -6.59 -13.64 4.28
N GLU A 161 -6.60 -14.52 3.28
CA GLU A 161 -5.83 -14.32 2.05
C GLU A 161 -6.66 -13.62 0.97
N HIS A 162 -6.14 -12.51 0.44
CA HIS A 162 -6.75 -11.70 -0.62
C HIS A 162 -6.03 -11.88 -1.96
N ARG A 163 -6.64 -12.63 -2.88
CA ARG A 163 -6.07 -12.92 -4.23
C ARG A 163 -6.41 -11.87 -5.28
N LYS A 164 -7.36 -10.99 -4.98
CA LYS A 164 -7.93 -9.96 -5.86
C LYS A 164 -8.38 -8.77 -5.03
N PRO A 165 -8.74 -7.64 -5.65
CA PRO A 165 -9.29 -6.52 -4.92
C PRO A 165 -10.53 -6.91 -4.12
N GLU A 166 -10.57 -6.52 -2.85
CA GLU A 166 -11.66 -6.83 -1.93
C GLU A 166 -11.89 -5.69 -0.93
N GLU A 167 -13.15 -5.35 -0.70
CA GLU A 167 -13.56 -4.39 0.30
C GLU A 167 -13.63 -5.07 1.67
N ILE A 168 -12.78 -4.64 2.62
CA ILE A 168 -12.70 -5.25 3.96
C ILE A 168 -13.55 -4.53 5.00
N VAL A 169 -13.73 -3.24 4.84
CA VAL A 169 -14.72 -2.41 5.54
C VAL A 169 -15.30 -1.42 4.52
N PRO A 170 -16.51 -0.85 4.72
CA PRO A 170 -17.11 0.04 3.74
C PRO A 170 -16.16 1.16 3.30
N GLY A 171 -15.87 1.23 2.00
CA GLY A 171 -14.96 2.20 1.38
C GLY A 171 -13.47 1.93 1.56
N VAL A 172 -13.07 0.89 2.29
CA VAL A 172 -11.66 0.50 2.48
C VAL A 172 -11.40 -0.84 1.79
N TRP A 173 -10.47 -0.83 0.85
CA TRP A 173 -10.19 -1.93 -0.04
C TRP A 173 -8.75 -2.41 0.12
N LEU A 174 -8.52 -3.69 -0.06
CA LEU A 174 -7.21 -4.26 -0.31
C LEU A 174 -7.05 -4.51 -1.81
N THR A 175 -5.87 -4.24 -2.34
CA THR A 175 -5.61 -4.49 -3.76
C THR A 175 -5.50 -5.99 -4.09
N GLY A 176 -5.17 -6.84 -3.10
CA GLY A 176 -4.51 -8.10 -3.38
C GLY A 176 -3.15 -7.83 -4.04
N PRO A 177 -2.50 -8.84 -4.63
CA PRO A 177 -1.23 -8.64 -5.34
C PRO A 177 -1.34 -7.57 -6.42
N VAL A 178 -0.47 -6.55 -6.37
CA VAL A 178 -0.49 -5.45 -7.35
C VAL A 178 0.14 -5.90 -8.66
N PRO A 179 -0.56 -5.80 -9.81
CA PRO A 179 0.01 -6.07 -11.14
C PRO A 179 1.10 -5.08 -11.53
N ARG A 180 2.10 -5.52 -12.31
CA ARG A 180 3.30 -4.75 -12.66
C ARG A 180 3.42 -4.46 -14.17
N PRO A 181 2.49 -3.73 -14.80
CA PRO A 181 2.54 -3.42 -16.23
C PRO A 181 3.60 -2.37 -16.59
N ASN A 182 4.00 -1.52 -15.64
CA ASN A 182 5.03 -0.50 -15.86
C ASN A 182 6.41 -1.02 -15.44
N PRO A 183 7.52 -0.49 -16.02
CA PRO A 183 8.88 -0.97 -15.79
C PRO A 183 9.48 -0.41 -14.48
N GLU A 184 8.71 -0.36 -13.41
CA GLU A 184 9.20 0.00 -12.08
C GLU A 184 10.03 -1.16 -11.52
N ARG A 185 11.19 -0.84 -10.96
CA ARG A 185 12.13 -1.83 -10.46
C ARG A 185 12.13 -1.83 -8.94
N TYR A 186 12.14 -3.02 -8.39
CA TYR A 186 12.44 -3.25 -7.00
C TYR A 186 13.95 -2.96 -6.72
N TRP A 187 14.20 -2.17 -5.69
CA TRP A 187 15.54 -1.76 -5.27
C TRP A 187 15.87 -2.40 -3.90
N GLY A 188 16.19 -3.66 -3.88
CA GLY A 188 16.54 -4.37 -2.65
C GLY A 188 17.66 -5.37 -2.88
N PRO A 189 18.25 -5.93 -1.81
CA PRO A 189 19.20 -7.01 -1.95
C PRO A 189 18.52 -8.19 -2.66
N PRO A 190 19.25 -8.90 -3.54
CA PRO A 190 18.69 -10.04 -4.23
C PRO A 190 18.26 -11.11 -3.23
N ALA A 191 17.09 -11.68 -3.44
CA ALA A 191 16.57 -12.82 -2.70
C ALA A 191 15.93 -13.80 -3.67
N SER A 192 15.68 -15.02 -3.23
CA SER A 192 15.04 -16.07 -4.04
C SER A 192 13.93 -16.76 -3.27
N ILE A 193 12.85 -17.05 -3.99
CA ILE A 193 11.78 -17.92 -3.52
C ILE A 193 12.19 -19.38 -3.80
N VAL A 194 12.03 -20.25 -2.82
CA VAL A 194 12.22 -21.70 -2.96
C VAL A 194 10.97 -22.31 -3.57
N THR A 195 11.12 -22.97 -4.72
CA THR A 195 10.02 -23.65 -5.40
C THR A 195 10.33 -25.13 -5.58
N GLY A 196 9.34 -25.93 -5.96
CA GLY A 196 9.55 -27.34 -6.28
C GLY A 196 10.51 -27.59 -7.46
N SER A 197 10.73 -26.57 -8.31
CA SER A 197 11.66 -26.62 -9.45
C SER A 197 13.01 -25.94 -9.16
N GLY A 198 13.24 -25.45 -7.97
CA GLY A 198 14.47 -24.76 -7.56
C GLY A 198 14.23 -23.30 -7.13
N LEU A 199 15.30 -22.52 -7.11
CA LEU A 199 15.27 -21.12 -6.70
C LEU A 199 14.84 -20.23 -7.88
N VAL A 200 13.89 -19.33 -7.64
CA VAL A 200 13.48 -18.29 -8.58
C VAL A 200 13.67 -16.91 -7.94
N PRO A 201 14.03 -15.85 -8.70
CA PRO A 201 14.17 -14.52 -8.15
C PRO A 201 12.91 -14.07 -7.39
N ASP A 202 13.09 -13.52 -6.19
CA ASP A 202 11.96 -12.99 -5.42
C ASP A 202 11.57 -11.62 -5.96
N SER A 203 10.37 -11.55 -6.49
CA SER A 203 9.76 -10.30 -6.93
C SER A 203 8.80 -9.72 -5.91
N ILE A 204 8.72 -10.33 -4.72
CA ILE A 204 7.73 -9.99 -3.68
C ILE A 204 6.31 -10.01 -4.29
N PRO A 205 5.86 -11.19 -4.75
CA PRO A 205 4.60 -11.31 -5.51
C PRO A 205 3.36 -10.94 -4.68
N GLU A 206 3.47 -10.99 -3.38
CA GLU A 206 2.40 -10.65 -2.43
C GLU A 206 2.26 -9.15 -2.14
N ASP A 207 3.10 -8.27 -2.71
CA ASP A 207 3.02 -6.83 -2.42
C ASP A 207 1.61 -6.29 -2.64
N MET A 208 1.02 -5.79 -1.57
CA MET A 208 -0.37 -5.37 -1.47
C MET A 208 -0.49 -4.01 -0.79
N SER A 209 -1.42 -3.20 -1.25
CA SER A 209 -1.72 -1.88 -0.69
C SER A 209 -3.16 -1.80 -0.20
N LEU A 210 -3.42 -0.87 0.73
CA LEU A 210 -4.75 -0.51 1.17
C LEU A 210 -5.20 0.74 0.43
N LEU A 211 -6.45 0.74 -0.03
CA LEU A 211 -7.07 1.86 -0.73
C LEU A 211 -8.27 2.37 0.05
N VAL A 212 -8.42 3.68 0.16
CA VAL A 212 -9.63 4.29 0.72
C VAL A 212 -10.32 5.13 -0.34
N ASN A 213 -11.59 4.83 -0.59
CA ASN A 213 -12.43 5.56 -1.52
C ASN A 213 -13.07 6.76 -0.80
N THR A 214 -12.71 7.99 -1.14
CA THR A 214 -13.25 9.22 -0.53
C THR A 214 -13.96 10.09 -1.56
N ASP A 215 -14.68 11.11 -1.13
CA ASP A 215 -15.33 12.06 -2.06
C ASP A 215 -14.33 12.83 -2.93
N LYS A 216 -13.13 13.09 -2.43
CA LYS A 216 -12.08 13.86 -3.12
C LYS A 216 -11.24 13.02 -4.08
N GLY A 217 -11.38 11.71 -4.06
CA GLY A 217 -10.58 10.77 -4.83
C GLY A 217 -10.25 9.54 -3.99
N PHE A 218 -9.27 8.77 -4.39
CA PHE A 218 -8.80 7.64 -3.59
C PHE A 218 -7.49 7.97 -2.86
N VAL A 219 -7.32 7.34 -1.71
CA VAL A 219 -6.08 7.37 -0.93
C VAL A 219 -5.42 6.01 -1.04
N VAL A 220 -4.11 6.00 -1.28
CA VAL A 220 -3.28 4.79 -1.27
C VAL A 220 -2.45 4.78 0.00
N LEU A 221 -2.48 3.68 0.75
CA LEU A 221 -1.53 3.38 1.82
C LEU A 221 -0.70 2.18 1.39
N ALA A 222 0.61 2.38 1.27
CA ALA A 222 1.57 1.37 0.85
C ALA A 222 2.62 1.13 1.94
N GLY A 223 3.04 -0.12 2.13
CA GLY A 223 4.13 -0.46 3.05
C GLY A 223 5.48 -0.10 2.47
N CYS A 224 5.89 -0.82 1.42
CA CYS A 224 7.06 -0.50 0.62
C CYS A 224 6.75 -0.19 -0.85
N GLY A 225 5.61 -0.66 -1.36
CA GLY A 225 5.27 -0.48 -2.76
C GLY A 225 6.26 -1.17 -3.72
N HIS A 226 6.67 -2.39 -3.41
CA HIS A 226 7.61 -3.17 -4.23
C HIS A 226 7.07 -3.50 -5.62
N ALA A 227 5.76 -3.47 -5.80
CA ALA A 227 5.13 -3.61 -7.11
C ALA A 227 5.30 -2.35 -7.98
N GLY A 228 5.70 -1.24 -7.38
CA GLY A 228 5.86 0.07 -8.01
C GLY A 228 4.72 1.03 -7.66
N THR A 229 5.11 2.27 -7.38
CA THR A 229 4.18 3.34 -7.00
C THR A 229 3.15 3.63 -8.09
N VAL A 230 3.61 3.73 -9.33
CA VAL A 230 2.74 4.01 -10.49
C VAL A 230 1.84 2.81 -10.79
N ASN A 231 2.38 1.59 -10.70
CA ASN A 231 1.60 0.35 -10.84
C ASN A 231 0.44 0.32 -9.83
N THR A 232 0.73 0.65 -8.57
CA THR A 232 -0.28 0.70 -7.49
C THR A 232 -1.34 1.78 -7.75
N VAL A 233 -0.95 2.99 -8.13
CA VAL A 233 -1.87 4.09 -8.44
C VAL A 233 -2.75 3.77 -9.65
N GLU A 234 -2.19 3.21 -10.71
CA GLU A 234 -2.96 2.81 -11.89
C GLU A 234 -3.92 1.64 -11.57
N TYR A 235 -3.51 0.73 -10.72
CA TYR A 235 -4.37 -0.35 -10.27
C TYR A 235 -5.52 0.17 -9.38
N ALA A 236 -5.23 1.08 -8.46
CA ALA A 236 -6.26 1.76 -7.68
C ALA A 236 -7.33 2.44 -8.55
N ARG A 237 -6.90 3.08 -9.66
CA ARG A 237 -7.82 3.69 -10.63
C ARG A 237 -8.70 2.67 -11.38
N ARG A 238 -8.22 1.45 -11.56
CA ARG A 238 -9.05 0.36 -12.14
C ARG A 238 -10.07 -0.15 -11.15
N ILE A 239 -9.69 -0.23 -9.86
CA ILE A 239 -10.56 -0.73 -8.78
C ILE A 239 -11.65 0.30 -8.44
N LEU A 240 -11.25 1.56 -8.22
CA LEU A 240 -12.11 2.61 -7.66
C LEU A 240 -12.61 3.63 -8.70
N GLY A 241 -12.33 3.38 -9.99
CA GLY A 241 -12.64 4.30 -11.09
C GLY A 241 -11.55 5.32 -11.35
N ALA A 242 -11.64 6.01 -12.50
CA ALA A 242 -10.65 6.99 -12.99
C ALA A 242 -10.68 8.32 -12.22
N ARG A 243 -10.60 8.27 -10.91
CA ARG A 243 -10.63 9.40 -9.98
C ARG A 243 -9.22 9.93 -9.67
N PRO A 244 -9.07 11.12 -9.07
CA PRO A 244 -7.78 11.62 -8.59
C PRO A 244 -7.15 10.70 -7.55
N ALA A 245 -5.84 10.56 -7.59
CA ALA A 245 -5.05 10.06 -6.45
C ALA A 245 -5.01 11.16 -5.38
N TYR A 246 -5.98 11.17 -4.47
CA TYR A 246 -6.12 12.24 -3.49
C TYR A 246 -4.93 12.30 -2.54
N ALA A 247 -4.47 11.15 -2.05
CA ALA A 247 -3.23 11.06 -1.28
C ALA A 247 -2.52 9.73 -1.50
N ILE A 248 -1.21 9.75 -1.31
CA ILE A 248 -0.38 8.56 -1.12
C ILE A 248 0.31 8.70 0.24
N VAL A 249 0.22 7.66 1.06
CA VAL A 249 0.82 7.58 2.39
C VAL A 249 1.68 6.33 2.48
N GLY A 250 2.85 6.40 3.09
CA GLY A 250 3.69 5.25 3.40
C GLY A 250 4.97 5.13 2.60
N GLY A 251 5.48 3.92 2.49
CA GLY A 251 6.72 3.59 1.79
C GLY A 251 6.51 3.38 0.30
N LEU A 252 7.43 3.90 -0.52
CA LEU A 252 7.38 3.83 -1.99
C LEU A 252 8.66 3.23 -2.59
N HIS A 253 9.57 2.75 -1.75
CA HIS A 253 10.86 2.14 -2.10
C HIS A 253 11.71 2.97 -3.08
N LEU A 254 11.73 4.29 -2.88
CA LEU A 254 12.40 5.24 -3.76
C LEU A 254 13.74 5.75 -3.24
N PHE A 255 14.16 5.36 -2.03
CA PHE A 255 15.38 5.87 -1.37
C PHE A 255 16.67 5.69 -2.20
N ALA A 256 16.74 4.71 -3.07
CA ALA A 256 17.84 4.45 -3.98
C ALA A 256 17.51 4.69 -5.46
N ALA A 257 16.34 5.29 -5.76
CA ALA A 257 15.90 5.52 -7.12
C ALA A 257 16.73 6.63 -7.77
N PRO A 258 17.22 6.46 -9.02
CA PRO A 258 17.90 7.52 -9.74
C PRO A 258 16.93 8.64 -10.13
N ASP A 259 17.49 9.85 -10.35
CA ASP A 259 16.70 11.04 -10.73
C ASP A 259 15.75 10.81 -11.91
N SER A 260 16.15 10.02 -12.89
CA SER A 260 15.30 9.68 -14.05
C SER A 260 14.06 8.89 -13.64
N ALA A 261 14.18 7.97 -12.69
CA ALA A 261 13.04 7.22 -12.15
C ALA A 261 12.14 8.12 -11.30
N LEU A 262 12.72 9.00 -10.47
CA LEU A 262 11.95 9.99 -9.70
C LEU A 262 11.19 10.95 -10.61
N ALA A 263 11.81 11.44 -11.68
CA ALA A 263 11.17 12.32 -12.65
C ALA A 263 10.01 11.61 -13.39
N TRP A 264 10.22 10.37 -13.80
CA TRP A 264 9.17 9.56 -14.44
C TRP A 264 8.01 9.30 -13.48
N THR A 265 8.30 8.88 -12.24
CA THR A 265 7.29 8.65 -11.20
C THR A 265 6.49 9.91 -10.92
N ALA A 266 7.16 11.05 -10.70
CA ALA A 266 6.51 12.33 -10.43
C ALA A 266 5.59 12.77 -11.58
N ALA A 267 6.02 12.60 -12.84
CA ALA A 267 5.20 12.90 -14.01
C ALA A 267 3.91 12.06 -14.05
N ARG A 268 4.00 10.77 -13.74
CA ARG A 268 2.84 9.84 -13.68
C ARG A 268 1.91 10.20 -12.53
N LEU A 269 2.44 10.49 -11.35
CA LEU A 269 1.67 10.93 -10.18
C LEU A 269 0.95 12.26 -10.44
N ARG A 270 1.62 13.22 -11.10
CA ARG A 270 0.99 14.46 -11.54
C ARG A 270 -0.16 14.19 -12.51
N SER A 271 0.02 13.30 -13.48
CA SER A 271 -1.04 12.89 -14.42
C SER A 271 -2.21 12.21 -13.70
N ALA A 272 -1.96 11.49 -12.62
CA ALA A 272 -2.98 10.92 -11.74
C ALA A 272 -3.64 11.97 -10.82
N ARG A 273 -3.26 13.24 -10.93
CA ARG A 273 -3.73 14.35 -10.11
C ARG A 273 -3.48 14.13 -8.61
N LEU A 274 -2.23 13.73 -8.26
CA LEU A 274 -1.81 13.56 -6.88
C LEU A 274 -2.05 14.85 -6.09
N GLY A 275 -2.81 14.74 -4.99
CA GLY A 275 -3.11 15.85 -4.10
C GLY A 275 -2.11 15.98 -2.95
N TYR A 276 -1.77 14.86 -2.29
CA TYR A 276 -0.90 14.80 -1.11
C TYR A 276 0.04 13.60 -1.17
N LEU A 277 1.26 13.78 -0.65
CA LEU A 277 2.25 12.73 -0.42
C LEU A 277 2.77 12.81 1.02
N LEU A 278 2.45 11.83 1.86
CA LEU A 278 3.07 11.64 3.15
C LEU A 278 4.03 10.44 3.03
N GLY A 279 5.26 10.74 2.59
CA GLY A 279 6.27 9.70 2.33
C GLY A 279 6.94 9.26 3.61
N ALA A 280 6.91 7.95 3.87
CA ALA A 280 7.45 7.33 5.07
C ALA A 280 8.50 6.26 4.70
N HIS A 281 9.21 5.76 5.69
CA HIS A 281 10.04 4.57 5.62
C HIS A 281 10.95 4.55 4.37
N CYS A 282 10.89 3.52 3.55
CA CYS A 282 11.72 3.33 2.36
C CYS A 282 11.42 4.30 1.19
N THR A 283 10.50 5.25 1.33
CA THR A 283 10.41 6.35 0.36
C THR A 283 11.70 7.15 0.34
N GLY A 284 12.32 7.34 1.52
CA GLY A 284 13.50 8.17 1.68
C GLY A 284 13.17 9.67 1.77
N ILE A 285 14.10 10.44 2.31
CA ILE A 285 13.93 11.88 2.54
C ILE A 285 14.02 12.66 1.22
N GLU A 286 15.12 12.47 0.50
CA GLU A 286 15.39 13.17 -0.77
C GLU A 286 14.33 12.87 -1.85
N PRO A 287 13.88 11.63 -2.07
CA PRO A 287 12.83 11.37 -3.05
C PRO A 287 11.50 12.09 -2.77
N VAL A 288 11.13 12.29 -1.50
CA VAL A 288 9.92 13.07 -1.16
C VAL A 288 10.05 14.51 -1.65
N PHE A 289 11.21 15.16 -1.42
CA PHE A 289 11.47 16.53 -1.88
C PHE A 289 11.53 16.60 -3.40
N ARG A 290 12.19 15.66 -4.07
CA ARG A 290 12.26 15.59 -5.53
C ARG A 290 10.87 15.42 -6.16
N ILE A 291 10.06 14.49 -5.66
CA ILE A 291 8.69 14.30 -6.14
C ILE A 291 7.85 15.56 -5.87
N ARG A 292 7.99 16.20 -4.70
CA ARG A 292 7.31 17.45 -4.37
C ARG A 292 7.55 18.52 -5.42
N GLU A 293 8.82 18.73 -5.78
CA GLU A 293 9.24 19.72 -6.78
C GLU A 293 8.71 19.34 -8.17
N LEU A 294 9.00 18.12 -8.64
CA LEU A 294 8.69 17.64 -9.98
C LEU A 294 7.19 17.47 -10.24
N ALA A 295 6.42 17.11 -9.22
CA ALA A 295 4.97 17.01 -9.31
C ALA A 295 4.26 18.36 -9.03
N ALA A 296 5.01 19.44 -8.77
CA ALA A 296 4.51 20.76 -8.42
C ALA A 296 3.56 20.75 -7.20
N LEU A 297 3.88 19.95 -6.19
CA LEU A 297 3.17 19.94 -4.91
C LEU A 297 3.70 21.06 -4.00
N GLY A 298 2.82 21.72 -3.27
CA GLY A 298 3.22 22.69 -2.26
C GLY A 298 3.88 22.03 -1.03
N ARG A 299 4.65 22.81 -0.25
CA ARG A 299 5.36 22.35 0.95
C ARG A 299 4.49 21.54 1.93
N LYS A 300 3.24 21.95 2.11
CA LYS A 300 2.27 21.27 3.00
C LYS A 300 1.60 20.04 2.37
N ARG A 301 1.88 19.75 1.08
CA ARG A 301 1.25 18.64 0.34
C ARG A 301 2.17 17.46 0.07
N ALA A 302 3.47 17.63 0.24
CA ALA A 302 4.43 16.54 0.15
C ALA A 302 5.45 16.68 1.28
N VAL A 303 5.41 15.73 2.22
CA VAL A 303 6.09 15.80 3.51
C VAL A 303 6.70 14.44 3.82
N VAL A 304 7.87 14.45 4.47
CA VAL A 304 8.46 13.25 5.06
C VAL A 304 7.74 12.95 6.38
N ALA A 305 7.26 11.74 6.57
CA ALA A 305 6.54 11.35 7.77
C ALA A 305 7.49 11.13 8.96
N ALA A 306 7.04 11.54 10.12
CA ALA A 306 7.57 11.13 11.43
C ALA A 306 6.52 10.28 12.16
N VAL A 307 6.91 9.61 13.23
CA VAL A 307 5.97 8.95 14.17
C VAL A 307 4.96 9.99 14.68
N GLY A 308 3.68 9.68 14.65
CA GLY A 308 2.59 10.58 14.99
C GLY A 308 2.10 11.49 13.86
N ALA A 309 2.89 11.70 12.78
CA ALA A 309 2.42 12.45 11.62
C ALA A 309 1.17 11.78 11.03
N SER A 310 0.25 12.59 10.50
CA SER A 310 -1.01 12.05 10.01
C SER A 310 -1.50 12.71 8.72
N PHE A 311 -2.30 11.96 7.96
CA PHE A 311 -3.10 12.47 6.86
C PHE A 311 -4.58 12.41 7.27
N ASP A 312 -5.26 13.54 7.17
CA ASP A 312 -6.71 13.67 7.39
C ASP A 312 -7.38 14.14 6.08
N ALA A 313 -8.40 13.43 5.63
CA ALA A 313 -9.06 13.74 4.35
C ALA A 313 -9.71 15.13 4.32
N SER A 314 -10.03 15.72 5.47
CA SER A 314 -10.60 17.07 5.54
C SER A 314 -9.54 18.17 5.67
N LYS A 315 -8.46 17.90 6.44
CA LYS A 315 -7.44 18.88 6.84
C LYS A 315 -6.14 18.79 6.05
N GLY A 316 -5.85 17.64 5.40
CA GLY A 316 -4.58 17.36 4.75
C GLY A 316 -3.56 16.73 5.69
N ILE A 317 -2.27 17.00 5.47
CA ILE A 317 -1.17 16.45 6.26
C ILE A 317 -0.93 17.31 7.51
N ASP A 318 -0.87 16.64 8.66
CA ASP A 318 -0.27 17.17 9.89
C ASP A 318 1.13 16.53 10.02
N PRO A 319 2.21 17.30 9.79
CA PRO A 319 3.56 16.76 9.74
C PRO A 319 4.23 16.70 11.11
N LEU A 320 3.61 17.23 12.17
CA LEU A 320 4.24 17.53 13.45
C LEU A 320 5.44 18.49 13.32
N SER A 321 6.32 18.52 14.34
CA SER A 321 7.40 19.51 14.40
C SER A 321 8.56 19.23 13.43
N LEU A 322 8.96 17.95 13.27
CA LEU A 322 10.15 17.57 12.49
C LEU A 322 10.05 17.87 11.00
N ALA A 323 8.87 17.84 10.43
CA ALA A 323 8.68 17.91 8.98
C ALA A 323 8.00 19.22 8.51
N GLN A 324 7.95 20.23 9.34
CA GLN A 324 7.37 21.54 9.01
C GLN A 324 8.18 22.37 8.01
#